data_a9043aaefeb04fb0c72db6253d9ece0f
#
_entry.id   a9043aaefeb04fb0c72db6253d9ece0f
#
_cell.length_a   1.000
_cell.length_b   1.000
_cell.length_c   1.000
_cell.angle_alpha   90.00
_cell.angle_beta   90.00
_cell.angle_gamma   90.00
#
_symmetry.space_group_name_H-M   'P 1'
#
loop_
_entity.id
_entity.type
_entity.pdbx_description
1 polymer ?
#
loop_
_entity_poly.entity_id
_entity_poly.type
_entity_poly.pdbx_seq_one_letter_code
_entity_poly.pdbx_strand_id
1 'polypeptide(L)'
;MELAIALIFAACALGAGIAMIAGIGPAIGEGYAVGKSCEIIGRQPECKGSVTTTMLMGCAVAETTGLYALVIAILLIFVAPNLMGNKLVSLIRDNKDMVKELAEAAKSANP
;
A
#
# COMPACT_ATOMS: atom_id res chain seq x y z
N MET A 1 -16.34 -19.90 0.42
CA MET A 1 -15.08 -19.55 1.12
C MET A 1 -14.02 -19.07 0.16
N GLU A 2 -13.77 -19.77 -0.93
CA GLU A 2 -12.77 -19.40 -1.95
C GLU A 2 -13.02 -18.01 -2.58
N LEU A 3 -14.28 -17.69 -2.90
CA LEU A 3 -14.63 -16.39 -3.46
C LEU A 3 -14.30 -15.22 -2.51
N ALA A 4 -14.54 -15.38 -1.20
CA ALA A 4 -14.26 -14.35 -0.22
C ALA A 4 -12.75 -14.11 -0.07
N ILE A 5 -11.96 -15.19 -0.09
CA ILE A 5 -10.49 -15.12 -0.07
C ILE A 5 -9.98 -14.45 -1.35
N ALA A 6 -10.49 -14.87 -2.52
CA ALA A 6 -10.12 -14.27 -3.79
C ALA A 6 -10.45 -12.77 -3.85
N LEU A 7 -11.57 -12.35 -3.27
CA LEU A 7 -11.96 -10.95 -3.20
C LEU A 7 -11.01 -10.12 -2.31
N ILE A 8 -10.55 -10.68 -1.18
CA ILE A 8 -9.55 -10.04 -0.31
C ILE A 8 -8.24 -9.84 -1.08
N PHE A 9 -7.74 -10.87 -1.77
CA PHE A 9 -6.52 -10.75 -2.57
C PHE A 9 -6.66 -9.71 -3.68
N ALA A 10 -7.78 -9.71 -4.40
CA ALA A 10 -8.05 -8.74 -5.46
C ALA A 10 -8.10 -7.31 -4.91
N ALA A 11 -8.79 -7.08 -3.79
CA ALA A 11 -8.87 -5.77 -3.16
C ALA A 11 -7.51 -5.28 -2.68
N CYS A 12 -6.68 -6.15 -2.06
CA CYS A 12 -5.33 -5.82 -1.63
C CYS A 12 -4.41 -5.49 -2.82
N ALA A 13 -4.50 -6.26 -3.91
CA ALA A 13 -3.70 -6.02 -5.12
C ALA A 13 -4.08 -4.69 -5.79
N LEU A 14 -5.37 -4.39 -5.91
CA LEU A 14 -5.85 -3.10 -6.41
C LEU A 14 -5.42 -1.94 -5.51
N GLY A 15 -5.57 -2.09 -4.19
CA GLY A 15 -5.15 -1.08 -3.21
C GLY A 15 -3.65 -0.80 -3.28
N ALA A 16 -2.83 -1.84 -3.43
CA ALA A 16 -1.39 -1.71 -3.61
C ALA A 16 -1.03 -0.96 -4.91
N GLY A 17 -1.69 -1.28 -6.01
CA GLY A 17 -1.50 -0.57 -7.28
C GLY A 17 -1.89 0.91 -7.20
N ILE A 18 -3.00 1.23 -6.55
CA ILE A 18 -3.46 2.61 -6.34
C ILE A 18 -2.49 3.37 -5.42
N ALA A 19 -1.95 2.74 -4.38
CA ALA A 19 -0.97 3.36 -3.49
C ALA A 19 0.27 3.85 -4.26
N MET A 20 0.72 3.11 -5.28
CA MET A 20 1.88 3.49 -6.10
C MET A 20 1.67 4.74 -6.95
N ILE A 21 0.43 5.20 -7.15
CA ILE A 21 0.12 6.46 -7.84
C ILE A 21 0.73 7.66 -7.10
N ALA A 22 0.94 7.56 -5.78
CA ALA A 22 1.57 8.60 -4.98
C ALA A 22 3.00 8.97 -5.48
N GLY A 23 3.69 8.06 -6.16
CA GLY A 23 5.01 8.32 -6.76
C GLY A 23 4.99 9.29 -7.95
N ILE A 24 3.84 9.54 -8.56
CA ILE A 24 3.75 10.44 -9.74
C ILE A 24 4.10 11.88 -9.37
N GLY A 25 3.66 12.35 -8.19
CA GLY A 25 3.94 13.73 -7.73
C GLY A 25 5.43 14.03 -7.62
N PRO A 26 6.17 13.27 -6.80
CA PRO A 26 7.63 13.39 -6.70
C PRO A 26 8.33 13.27 -8.06
N ALA A 27 7.99 12.27 -8.86
CA ALA A 27 8.63 12.05 -10.15
C ALA A 27 8.52 13.26 -11.10
N ILE A 28 7.36 13.90 -11.17
CA ILE A 28 7.16 15.13 -11.97
C ILE A 28 7.93 16.30 -11.35
N GLY A 29 7.85 16.49 -10.03
CA GLY A 29 8.52 17.58 -9.34
C GLY A 29 10.04 17.49 -9.44
N GLU A 30 10.59 16.30 -9.27
CA GLU A 30 12.03 16.04 -9.39
C GLU A 30 12.52 16.19 -10.82
N GLY A 31 11.77 15.66 -11.80
CA GLY A 31 12.10 15.87 -13.22
C GLY A 31 12.16 17.36 -13.59
N TYR A 32 11.23 18.15 -13.07
CA TYR A 32 11.25 19.62 -13.26
C TYR A 32 12.46 20.27 -12.57
N ALA A 33 12.74 19.90 -11.34
CA ALA A 33 13.89 20.41 -10.57
C ALA A 33 15.22 20.09 -11.26
N VAL A 34 15.37 18.87 -11.76
CA VAL A 34 16.55 18.46 -12.54
C VAL A 34 16.70 19.29 -13.82
N GLY A 35 15.62 19.45 -14.57
CA GLY A 35 15.62 20.25 -15.79
C GLY A 35 16.05 21.72 -15.51
N LYS A 36 15.52 22.32 -14.45
CA LYS A 36 15.90 23.68 -14.04
C LYS A 36 17.34 23.77 -13.54
N SER A 37 17.80 22.77 -12.82
CA SER A 37 19.19 22.70 -12.37
C SER A 37 20.18 22.62 -13.56
N CYS A 38 19.86 21.83 -14.55
CA CYS A 38 20.66 21.74 -15.79
C CYS A 38 20.71 23.09 -16.53
N GLU A 39 19.58 23.79 -16.62
CA GLU A 39 19.52 25.12 -17.24
C GLU A 39 20.39 26.14 -16.51
N ILE A 40 20.33 26.16 -15.17
CA ILE A 40 21.14 27.08 -14.36
C ILE A 40 22.63 26.78 -14.49
N ILE A 41 23.02 25.50 -14.41
CA ILE A 41 24.41 25.08 -14.57
C ILE A 41 24.95 25.41 -15.96
N GLY A 42 24.11 25.26 -17.01
CA GLY A 42 24.47 25.64 -18.37
C GLY A 42 24.74 27.12 -18.54
N ARG A 43 24.04 27.98 -17.78
CA ARG A 43 24.25 29.45 -17.80
C ARG A 43 25.38 29.89 -16.88
N GLN A 44 25.57 29.22 -15.75
CA GLN A 44 26.54 29.54 -14.71
C GLN A 44 27.24 28.27 -14.20
N PRO A 45 28.26 27.77 -14.91
CA PRO A 45 28.95 26.54 -14.55
C PRO A 45 29.60 26.55 -13.15
N GLU A 46 29.90 27.73 -12.64
CA GLU A 46 30.55 27.93 -11.33
C GLU A 46 29.63 27.48 -10.17
N CYS A 47 28.30 27.53 -10.35
CA CYS A 47 27.35 27.15 -9.30
C CYS A 47 27.01 25.66 -9.30
N LYS A 48 27.61 24.83 -10.17
CA LYS A 48 27.31 23.42 -10.32
C LYS A 48 27.24 22.66 -9.00
N GLY A 49 28.24 22.84 -8.12
CA GLY A 49 28.29 22.12 -6.85
C GLY A 49 27.13 22.46 -5.92
N SER A 50 26.84 23.74 -5.73
CA SER A 50 25.77 24.22 -4.88
C SER A 50 24.39 23.82 -5.41
N VAL A 51 24.15 23.99 -6.71
CA VAL A 51 22.88 23.64 -7.35
C VAL A 51 22.62 22.14 -7.26
N THR A 52 23.63 21.32 -7.58
CA THR A 52 23.50 19.86 -7.50
C THR A 52 23.18 19.37 -6.08
N THR A 53 23.88 19.89 -5.07
CA THR A 53 23.64 19.51 -3.68
C THR A 53 22.25 19.90 -3.22
N THR A 54 21.82 21.14 -3.49
CA THR A 54 20.49 21.62 -3.12
C THR A 54 19.38 20.82 -3.83
N MET A 55 19.55 20.53 -5.11
CA MET A 55 18.65 19.70 -5.88
C MET A 55 18.51 18.29 -5.30
N LEU A 56 19.66 17.62 -5.03
CA LEU A 56 19.64 16.27 -4.47
C LEU A 56 18.98 16.22 -3.09
N MET A 57 19.21 17.20 -2.23
CA MET A 57 18.54 17.29 -0.92
C MET A 57 17.02 17.45 -1.08
N GLY A 58 16.58 18.31 -2.00
CA GLY A 58 15.17 18.53 -2.27
C GLY A 58 14.50 17.27 -2.83
N CYS A 59 15.12 16.60 -3.79
CA CYS A 59 14.64 15.34 -4.36
C CYS A 59 14.57 14.24 -3.30
N ALA A 60 15.58 14.06 -2.47
CA ALA A 60 15.61 13.06 -1.41
C ALA A 60 14.44 13.23 -0.41
N VAL A 61 14.07 14.47 -0.08
CA VAL A 61 12.92 14.74 0.77
C VAL A 61 11.60 14.47 0.03
N ALA A 62 11.49 14.86 -1.22
CA ALA A 62 10.29 14.63 -2.03
C ALA A 62 10.00 13.14 -2.24
N GLU A 63 11.04 12.32 -2.47
CA GLU A 63 10.95 10.87 -2.70
C GLU A 63 10.39 10.10 -1.49
N THR A 64 10.46 10.65 -0.27
CA THR A 64 9.93 9.97 0.94
C THR A 64 8.45 9.62 0.82
N THR A 65 7.65 10.40 0.11
CA THR A 65 6.23 10.10 -0.10
C THR A 65 6.02 8.85 -0.95
N GLY A 66 6.85 8.64 -1.97
CA GLY A 66 6.88 7.42 -2.78
C GLY A 66 7.29 6.20 -1.97
N LEU A 67 8.28 6.34 -1.08
CA LEU A 67 8.72 5.28 -0.18
C LEU A 67 7.62 4.85 0.79
N TYR A 68 6.85 5.76 1.38
CA TYR A 68 5.70 5.41 2.21
C TYR A 68 4.65 4.63 1.44
N ALA A 69 4.34 5.05 0.21
CA ALA A 69 3.40 4.35 -0.65
C ALA A 69 3.89 2.93 -0.98
N LEU A 70 5.18 2.76 -1.26
CA LEU A 70 5.80 1.45 -1.51
C LEU A 70 5.68 0.53 -0.30
N VAL A 71 5.94 1.02 0.91
CA VAL A 71 5.80 0.23 2.15
C VAL A 71 4.35 -0.21 2.32
N ILE A 72 3.39 0.68 2.12
CA ILE A 72 1.95 0.32 2.18
C ILE A 72 1.60 -0.73 1.13
N ALA A 73 2.09 -0.59 -0.10
CA ALA A 73 1.86 -1.57 -1.16
C ALA A 73 2.41 -2.96 -0.81
N ILE A 74 3.63 -3.02 -0.24
CA ILE A 74 4.24 -4.28 0.22
C ILE A 74 3.40 -4.91 1.34
N LEU A 75 2.95 -4.12 2.32
CA LEU A 75 2.10 -4.61 3.40
C LEU A 75 0.76 -5.13 2.88
N LEU A 76 0.16 -4.47 1.91
CA LEU A 76 -1.09 -4.89 1.30
C LEU A 76 -0.96 -6.20 0.50
N ILE A 77 0.20 -6.44 -0.13
CA ILE A 77 0.42 -7.65 -0.93
C ILE A 77 0.77 -8.86 -0.02
N PHE A 78 1.66 -8.68 0.94
CA PHE A 78 2.23 -9.80 1.69
C PHE A 78 1.61 -10.04 3.06
N VAL A 79 1.18 -8.98 3.75
CA VAL A 79 0.71 -9.07 5.14
C VAL A 79 -0.81 -9.07 5.23
N ALA A 80 -1.46 -8.12 4.56
CA ALA A 80 -2.90 -7.93 4.70
C ALA A 80 -3.74 -9.14 4.28
N PRO A 81 -3.46 -9.87 3.18
CA PRO A 81 -4.25 -11.02 2.79
C PRO A 81 -4.19 -12.15 3.81
N ASN A 82 -3.01 -12.41 4.36
CA ASN A 82 -2.82 -13.46 5.37
C ASN A 82 -3.56 -13.11 6.67
N LEU A 83 -3.44 -11.87 7.12
CA LEU A 83 -4.09 -11.40 8.34
C LEU A 83 -5.61 -11.40 8.20
N MET A 84 -6.13 -10.87 7.11
CA MET A 84 -7.57 -10.79 6.83
C MET A 84 -8.15 -12.19 6.56
N GLY A 85 -7.44 -13.04 5.84
CA GLY A 85 -7.83 -14.42 5.57
C GLY A 85 -7.96 -15.23 6.86
N ASN A 86 -6.98 -15.16 7.76
CA ASN A 86 -7.02 -15.83 9.05
C ASN A 86 -8.17 -15.32 9.93
N LYS A 87 -8.41 -14.02 9.93
CA LYS A 87 -9.54 -13.41 10.65
C LYS A 87 -10.89 -13.88 10.10
N LEU A 88 -11.02 -13.93 8.77
CA LEU A 88 -12.23 -14.44 8.12
C LEU A 88 -12.49 -15.90 8.47
N VAL A 89 -11.47 -16.74 8.42
CA VAL A 89 -11.57 -18.17 8.79
C VAL A 89 -12.00 -18.35 10.25
N SER A 90 -11.45 -17.55 11.17
CA SER A 90 -11.85 -17.59 12.58
C SER A 90 -13.30 -17.21 12.79
N LEU A 91 -13.78 -16.15 12.15
CA LEU A 91 -15.17 -15.71 12.23
C LEU A 91 -16.15 -16.74 11.66
N ILE A 92 -15.79 -17.39 10.54
CA ILE A 92 -16.63 -18.45 9.95
C ILE A 92 -16.71 -19.67 10.87
N ARG A 93 -15.60 -20.04 11.52
CA ARG A 93 -15.57 -21.13 12.48
C ARG A 93 -16.46 -20.86 13.68
N ASP A 94 -16.33 -19.69 14.27
CA ASP A 94 -17.13 -19.23 15.42
C ASP A 94 -18.62 -19.25 15.10
N ASN A 95 -19.01 -18.69 13.98
CA ASN A 95 -20.40 -18.69 13.51
C ASN A 95 -20.94 -20.13 13.25
N LYS A 96 -20.09 -21.04 12.76
CA LYS A 96 -20.49 -22.42 12.53
C LYS A 96 -20.69 -23.21 13.83
N ASP A 97 -19.89 -22.93 14.83
CA ASP A 97 -20.02 -23.56 16.14
C ASP A 97 -21.28 -23.04 16.86
N MET A 98 -21.57 -21.74 16.78
CA MET A 98 -22.80 -21.14 17.28
C MET A 98 -24.06 -21.75 16.63
N VAL A 99 -24.04 -21.96 15.32
CA VAL A 99 -25.17 -22.60 14.60
C VAL A 99 -25.36 -24.02 15.05
N LYS A 100 -24.29 -24.79 15.33
CA LYS A 100 -24.39 -26.14 15.87
C LYS A 100 -25.03 -26.18 17.25
N GLU A 101 -24.60 -25.31 18.17
CA GLU A 101 -25.16 -25.20 19.51
C GLU A 101 -26.66 -24.88 19.46
N LEU A 102 -27.07 -23.96 18.60
CA LEU A 102 -28.48 -23.63 18.39
C LEU A 102 -29.29 -24.81 17.83
N ALA A 103 -28.72 -25.58 16.90
CA ALA A 103 -29.36 -26.76 16.34
C ALA A 103 -29.52 -27.89 17.38
N GLU A 104 -28.54 -28.07 18.25
CA GLU A 104 -28.61 -29.06 19.36
C GLU A 104 -29.61 -28.61 20.41
N ALA A 105 -29.63 -27.33 20.79
CA ALA A 105 -30.63 -26.80 21.71
C ALA A 105 -32.06 -26.93 21.17
N ALA A 106 -32.28 -26.66 19.89
CA ALA A 106 -33.57 -26.84 19.24
C ALA A 106 -34.01 -28.31 19.21
N LYS A 107 -33.07 -29.24 19.05
CA LYS A 107 -33.33 -30.68 19.04
C LYS A 107 -33.67 -31.23 20.45
N SER A 108 -33.09 -30.64 21.50
CA SER A 108 -33.38 -31.00 22.89
C SER A 108 -34.70 -30.41 23.40
N ALA A 109 -35.17 -29.33 22.78
CA ALA A 109 -36.43 -28.65 23.15
C ALA A 109 -37.67 -29.27 22.49
N ASN A 110 -37.51 -30.16 21.53
CA ASN A 110 -38.63 -30.84 20.84
C ASN A 110 -38.48 -32.35 21.07
N PRO A 111 -39.15 -32.93 22.13
CA PRO A 111 -39.10 -34.36 22.47
C PRO A 111 -39.78 -35.25 21.45
#